data_5791de45a625bb37626a0a969db5675a
#
_entry.id   5791de45a625bb37626a0a969db5675a
#
_cell.length_a   1.000
_cell.length_b   1.000
_cell.length_c   1.000
_cell.angle_alpha   90.00
_cell.angle_beta   90.00
_cell.angle_gamma   90.00
#
_symmetry.space_group_name_H-M   'P 1'
#
loop_
_entity.id
_entity.type
_entity.pdbx_description
1 polymer ?
#
loop_
_entity_poly.entity_id
_entity_poly.type
_entity_poly.pdbx_seq_one_letter_code
_entity_poly.pdbx_strand_id
1 'polypeptide(L)'
;MNCRELITFLETEVPLETAEGWDNPGFLVGDKDKEIKKVLVVLDITNEVVDYAIDQKADFILAHHPIIFSKINKCTSDDFLQKKLLKLIRHDICAYGMHTCYDVCRMGDQVADRLDLKEIQGPVELSKSHNEKAFGKGIGIVAKIEDEISVGEYAKKVKEAFSLENVMVFGNPDTKIAKLSVVPGSGRSMISEAKSTGADVFLTGDIGHHEGLDAVDMGMCVIDAGHYGLEQVFIDDMKDLIRTHFSDMNVITYKAGSPYKVV
;
A
#
# COMPACT_ATOMS: atom_id res chain seq x y z
N MET A 1 -20.17 -12.36 11.80
CA MET A 1 -20.56 -10.94 11.88
C MET A 1 -21.23 -10.53 10.58
N ASN A 2 -21.96 -9.41 10.59
CA ASN A 2 -22.54 -8.84 9.38
C ASN A 2 -21.48 -8.01 8.62
N CYS A 3 -21.57 -7.98 7.28
CA CYS A 3 -20.63 -7.23 6.43
C CYS A 3 -20.61 -5.72 6.78
N ARG A 4 -21.75 -5.11 7.13
CA ARG A 4 -21.82 -3.71 7.59
C ARG A 4 -21.00 -3.44 8.86
N GLU A 5 -20.97 -4.38 9.79
CA GLU A 5 -20.17 -4.25 11.02
C GLU A 5 -18.68 -4.20 10.70
N LEU A 6 -18.22 -5.08 9.79
CA LEU A 6 -16.84 -5.08 9.34
C LEU A 6 -16.50 -3.76 8.61
N ILE A 7 -17.35 -3.32 7.67
CA ILE A 7 -17.16 -2.06 6.93
C ILE A 7 -17.10 -0.87 7.91
N THR A 8 -18.03 -0.78 8.84
CA THR A 8 -18.07 0.30 9.84
C THR A 8 -16.79 0.34 10.67
N PHE A 9 -16.30 -0.82 11.09
CA PHE A 9 -15.02 -0.92 11.80
C PHE A 9 -13.86 -0.43 10.93
N LEU A 10 -13.75 -0.92 9.69
CA LEU A 10 -12.68 -0.51 8.76
C LEU A 10 -12.70 1.00 8.50
N GLU A 11 -13.88 1.58 8.27
CA GLU A 11 -14.05 3.02 8.02
C GLU A 11 -13.89 3.88 9.30
N THR A 12 -14.04 3.29 10.49
CA THR A 12 -13.71 3.96 11.75
C THR A 12 -12.18 4.04 11.94
N GLU A 13 -11.46 2.97 11.62
CA GLU A 13 -10.00 2.93 11.74
C GLU A 13 -9.30 3.68 10.61
N VAL A 14 -9.86 3.62 9.38
CA VAL A 14 -9.33 4.24 8.17
C VAL A 14 -10.48 4.92 7.42
N PRO A 15 -10.82 6.17 7.77
CA PRO A 15 -11.96 6.87 7.19
C PRO A 15 -11.78 7.15 5.68
N LEU A 16 -12.79 6.81 4.88
CA LEU A 16 -12.76 7.01 3.41
C LEU A 16 -12.54 8.47 3.01
N GLU A 17 -13.00 9.41 3.81
CA GLU A 17 -12.84 10.86 3.56
C GLU A 17 -11.39 11.34 3.67
N THR A 18 -10.47 10.49 4.10
CA THR A 18 -9.03 10.79 4.09
C THR A 18 -8.35 10.43 2.77
N ALA A 19 -9.06 9.75 1.87
CA ALA A 19 -8.56 9.38 0.55
C ALA A 19 -8.37 10.59 -0.38
N GLU A 20 -7.48 10.44 -1.34
CA GLU A 20 -7.30 11.42 -2.41
C GLU A 20 -8.55 11.54 -3.28
N GLY A 21 -8.83 12.76 -3.75
CA GLY A 21 -10.09 13.07 -4.45
C GLY A 21 -10.31 12.38 -5.81
N TRP A 22 -9.27 11.77 -6.37
CA TRP A 22 -9.31 10.98 -7.60
C TRP A 22 -9.50 9.48 -7.37
N ASP A 23 -9.39 9.03 -6.11
CA ASP A 23 -9.43 7.63 -5.72
C ASP A 23 -10.85 7.05 -5.67
N ASN A 24 -10.95 5.72 -5.58
CA ASN A 24 -12.23 5.01 -5.46
C ASN A 24 -12.18 3.91 -4.39
N PRO A 25 -11.86 4.26 -3.13
CA PRO A 25 -11.83 3.29 -2.04
C PRO A 25 -13.24 2.92 -1.56
N GLY A 26 -13.31 1.90 -0.72
CA GLY A 26 -14.53 1.48 -0.05
C GLY A 26 -15.10 0.17 -0.55
N PHE A 27 -16.38 -0.06 -0.30
CA PHE A 27 -17.09 -1.28 -0.66
C PHE A 27 -17.48 -1.26 -2.13
N LEU A 28 -16.87 -2.13 -2.93
CA LEU A 28 -16.93 -2.10 -4.39
C LEU A 28 -17.76 -3.22 -5.01
N VAL A 29 -17.87 -4.38 -4.36
CA VAL A 29 -18.60 -5.55 -4.85
C VAL A 29 -19.25 -6.28 -3.69
N GLY A 30 -20.49 -6.72 -3.86
CA GLY A 30 -21.17 -7.63 -2.94
C GLY A 30 -22.40 -7.04 -2.24
N ASP A 31 -22.88 -7.76 -1.23
CA ASP A 31 -24.03 -7.41 -0.40
C ASP A 31 -23.58 -7.04 1.02
N LYS A 32 -23.94 -5.83 1.46
CA LYS A 32 -23.60 -5.33 2.82
C LYS A 32 -24.33 -6.05 3.93
N ASP A 33 -25.43 -6.75 3.64
CA ASP A 33 -26.23 -7.48 4.63
C ASP A 33 -25.77 -8.95 4.81
N LYS A 34 -24.80 -9.38 4.01
CA LYS A 34 -24.23 -10.73 4.07
C LYS A 34 -23.52 -11.01 5.40
N GLU A 35 -23.63 -12.26 5.89
CA GLU A 35 -22.81 -12.75 7.00
C GLU A 35 -21.38 -13.03 6.53
N ILE A 36 -20.38 -12.51 7.26
CA ILE A 36 -18.95 -12.71 7.01
C ILE A 36 -18.34 -13.58 8.10
N LYS A 37 -17.70 -14.68 7.69
CA LYS A 37 -16.99 -15.63 8.55
C LYS A 37 -15.50 -15.70 8.24
N LYS A 38 -15.13 -15.42 6.99
CA LYS A 38 -13.76 -15.48 6.52
C LYS A 38 -13.39 -14.27 5.68
N VAL A 39 -12.36 -13.56 6.09
CA VAL A 39 -11.78 -12.41 5.38
C VAL A 39 -10.44 -12.81 4.77
N LEU A 40 -10.24 -12.51 3.50
CA LEU A 40 -8.96 -12.60 2.81
C LEU A 40 -8.36 -11.21 2.67
N VAL A 41 -7.17 -10.98 3.23
CA VAL A 41 -6.43 -9.71 3.10
C VAL A 41 -5.34 -9.86 2.04
N VAL A 42 -5.32 -8.94 1.08
CA VAL A 42 -4.39 -8.94 -0.07
C VAL A 42 -3.96 -7.52 -0.44
N LEU A 43 -2.94 -7.39 -1.27
CA LEU A 43 -2.62 -6.09 -1.89
C LEU A 43 -3.51 -5.86 -3.12
N ASP A 44 -3.52 -6.79 -4.05
CA ASP A 44 -4.21 -6.73 -5.34
C ASP A 44 -5.25 -7.83 -5.50
N ILE A 45 -6.38 -7.54 -6.16
CA ILE A 45 -7.38 -8.55 -6.55
C ILE A 45 -7.07 -9.05 -7.97
N THR A 46 -6.08 -9.95 -8.09
CA THR A 46 -5.70 -10.60 -9.34
C THR A 46 -6.64 -11.78 -9.66
N ASN A 47 -6.52 -12.37 -10.87
CA ASN A 47 -7.25 -13.60 -11.20
C ASN A 47 -6.91 -14.73 -10.22
N GLU A 48 -5.63 -14.88 -9.88
CA GLU A 48 -5.13 -15.89 -8.94
C GLU A 48 -5.71 -15.69 -7.53
N VAL A 49 -5.78 -14.44 -7.07
CA VAL A 49 -6.40 -14.08 -5.77
C VAL A 49 -7.89 -14.41 -5.77
N VAL A 50 -8.62 -14.13 -6.86
CA VAL A 50 -10.04 -14.48 -6.97
C VAL A 50 -10.22 -16.00 -6.91
N ASP A 51 -9.41 -16.76 -7.63
CA ASP A 51 -9.48 -18.22 -7.63
C ASP A 51 -9.12 -18.78 -6.24
N TYR A 52 -8.09 -18.24 -5.58
CA TYR A 52 -7.73 -18.58 -4.20
C TYR A 52 -8.86 -18.26 -3.21
N ALA A 53 -9.51 -17.11 -3.33
CA ALA A 53 -10.64 -16.73 -2.47
C ALA A 53 -11.81 -17.73 -2.59
N ILE A 54 -12.10 -18.17 -3.81
CA ILE A 54 -13.13 -19.19 -4.09
C ILE A 54 -12.75 -20.51 -3.44
N ASP A 55 -11.53 -21.00 -3.65
CA ASP A 55 -11.03 -22.27 -3.11
C ASP A 55 -11.02 -22.26 -1.58
N GLN A 56 -10.63 -21.14 -0.98
CA GLN A 56 -10.62 -20.96 0.47
C GLN A 56 -12.01 -20.66 1.05
N LYS A 57 -13.04 -20.48 0.22
CA LYS A 57 -14.39 -20.06 0.62
C LYS A 57 -14.36 -18.78 1.46
N ALA A 58 -13.63 -17.77 0.99
CA ALA A 58 -13.63 -16.45 1.58
C ALA A 58 -14.97 -15.76 1.32
N ASP A 59 -15.48 -15.06 2.31
CA ASP A 59 -16.72 -14.28 2.19
C ASP A 59 -16.43 -12.83 1.77
N PHE A 60 -15.24 -12.33 2.11
CA PHE A 60 -14.86 -10.94 1.93
C PHE A 60 -13.38 -10.85 1.55
N ILE A 61 -13.06 -10.04 0.56
CA ILE A 61 -11.69 -9.67 0.21
C ILE A 61 -11.47 -8.22 0.63
N LEU A 62 -10.52 -8.00 1.53
CA LEU A 62 -9.97 -6.69 1.85
C LEU A 62 -8.68 -6.51 1.06
N ALA A 63 -8.68 -5.58 0.12
CA ALA A 63 -7.53 -5.26 -0.70
C ALA A 63 -7.04 -3.84 -0.44
N HIS A 64 -5.76 -3.60 -0.66
CA HIS A 64 -5.23 -2.23 -0.73
C HIS A 64 -5.72 -1.57 -2.01
N HIS A 65 -5.41 -2.14 -3.16
CA HIS A 65 -5.84 -1.59 -4.44
C HIS A 65 -7.31 -1.90 -4.75
N PRO A 66 -8.12 -0.87 -5.10
CA PRO A 66 -9.52 -1.05 -5.43
C PRO A 66 -9.67 -1.83 -6.74
N ILE A 67 -10.48 -2.90 -6.74
CA ILE A 67 -10.73 -3.69 -7.96
C ILE A 67 -11.42 -2.87 -9.06
N ILE A 68 -12.20 -1.85 -8.68
CA ILE A 68 -12.82 -0.90 -9.60
C ILE A 68 -12.15 0.46 -9.35
N PHE A 69 -11.16 0.81 -10.15
CA PHE A 69 -10.50 2.10 -10.08
C PHE A 69 -11.20 3.16 -10.94
N SER A 70 -11.55 2.80 -12.16
CA SER A 70 -12.27 3.67 -13.10
C SER A 70 -13.71 3.23 -13.27
N LYS A 71 -14.59 4.17 -13.62
CA LYS A 71 -16.02 3.88 -13.88
C LYS A 71 -16.17 2.81 -14.95
N ILE A 72 -17.02 1.83 -14.68
CA ILE A 72 -17.39 0.77 -15.63
C ILE A 72 -18.81 1.02 -16.13
N ASN A 73 -19.03 0.86 -17.45
CA ASN A 73 -20.35 1.04 -18.07
C ASN A 73 -21.02 -0.31 -18.42
N LYS A 74 -20.28 -1.40 -18.31
CA LYS A 74 -20.72 -2.77 -18.63
C LYS A 74 -20.13 -3.74 -17.61
N CYS A 75 -20.74 -4.91 -17.48
CA CYS A 75 -20.18 -5.99 -16.71
C CYS A 75 -20.38 -7.30 -17.51
N THR A 76 -19.44 -7.58 -18.44
CA THR A 76 -19.46 -8.73 -19.34
C THR A 76 -18.16 -9.53 -19.23
N SER A 77 -18.13 -10.76 -19.72
CA SER A 77 -16.96 -11.61 -19.64
C SER A 77 -15.85 -11.32 -20.66
N ASP A 78 -16.05 -10.33 -21.53
CA ASP A 78 -15.10 -9.98 -22.60
C ASP A 78 -13.92 -9.15 -22.09
N ASP A 79 -14.10 -8.46 -20.96
CA ASP A 79 -13.09 -7.65 -20.29
C ASP A 79 -12.51 -8.39 -19.08
N PHE A 80 -11.19 -8.29 -18.88
CA PHE A 80 -10.48 -9.01 -17.81
C PHE A 80 -10.91 -8.57 -16.40
N LEU A 81 -11.19 -7.28 -16.18
CA LEU A 81 -11.66 -6.74 -14.91
C LEU A 81 -13.09 -7.22 -14.64
N GLN A 82 -13.99 -7.02 -15.61
CA GLN A 82 -15.40 -7.39 -15.50
C GLN A 82 -15.57 -8.89 -15.29
N LYS A 83 -14.70 -9.71 -15.90
CA LYS A 83 -14.65 -11.15 -15.67
C LYS A 83 -14.35 -11.50 -14.19
N LYS A 84 -13.44 -10.76 -13.54
CA LYS A 84 -13.18 -10.92 -12.09
C LYS A 84 -14.42 -10.54 -11.27
N LEU A 85 -15.05 -9.39 -11.59
CA LEU A 85 -16.28 -8.95 -10.91
C LEU A 85 -17.39 -10.00 -11.02
N LEU A 86 -17.61 -10.56 -12.22
CA LEU A 86 -18.59 -11.63 -12.43
C LEU A 86 -18.27 -12.90 -11.64
N LYS A 87 -16.97 -13.26 -11.48
CA LYS A 87 -16.56 -14.38 -10.61
C LYS A 87 -16.90 -14.09 -9.15
N LEU A 88 -16.54 -12.93 -8.62
CA LEU A 88 -16.84 -12.54 -7.24
C LEU A 88 -18.34 -12.57 -6.96
N ILE A 89 -19.15 -11.97 -7.83
CA ILE A 89 -20.62 -11.95 -7.70
C ILE A 89 -21.21 -13.36 -7.73
N ARG A 90 -20.78 -14.23 -8.65
CA ARG A 90 -21.26 -15.60 -8.76
C ARG A 90 -20.95 -16.48 -7.55
N HIS A 91 -19.85 -16.19 -6.87
CA HIS A 91 -19.42 -16.91 -5.67
C HIS A 91 -19.76 -16.18 -4.38
N ASP A 92 -20.58 -15.12 -4.49
CA ASP A 92 -21.05 -14.34 -3.35
C ASP A 92 -19.89 -13.81 -2.48
N ILE A 93 -18.81 -13.33 -3.10
CA ILE A 93 -17.62 -12.77 -2.43
C ILE A 93 -17.69 -11.26 -2.48
N CYS A 94 -17.67 -10.63 -1.32
CA CYS A 94 -17.58 -9.18 -1.20
C CYS A 94 -16.14 -8.69 -1.44
N ALA A 95 -15.99 -7.47 -1.98
CA ALA A 95 -14.69 -6.84 -2.16
C ALA A 95 -14.69 -5.38 -1.70
N TYR A 96 -13.66 -5.03 -0.93
CA TYR A 96 -13.41 -3.71 -0.39
C TYR A 96 -11.98 -3.28 -0.73
N GLY A 97 -11.80 -2.06 -1.20
CA GLY A 97 -10.51 -1.44 -1.45
C GLY A 97 -10.21 -0.36 -0.40
N MET A 98 -9.01 -0.38 0.19
CA MET A 98 -8.58 0.57 1.21
C MET A 98 -7.29 1.24 0.74
N HIS A 99 -7.36 2.01 -0.32
CA HIS A 99 -6.24 2.57 -1.06
C HIS A 99 -5.63 3.82 -0.35
N THR A 100 -5.71 5.00 -0.95
CA THR A 100 -5.03 6.20 -0.43
C THR A 100 -5.50 6.64 0.96
N CYS A 101 -6.69 6.27 1.42
CA CYS A 101 -7.08 6.49 2.80
C CYS A 101 -6.19 5.71 3.79
N TYR A 102 -5.77 4.50 3.43
CA TYR A 102 -4.80 3.74 4.22
C TYR A 102 -3.40 4.36 4.16
N ASP A 103 -2.98 4.82 2.97
CA ASP A 103 -1.69 5.50 2.81
C ASP A 103 -1.58 6.71 3.73
N VAL A 104 -2.65 7.51 3.82
CA VAL A 104 -2.72 8.68 4.71
C VAL A 104 -2.73 8.28 6.19
N CYS A 105 -3.53 7.30 6.57
CA CYS A 105 -3.80 7.03 7.98
C CYS A 105 -2.77 6.10 8.64
N ARG A 106 -2.20 5.14 7.91
CA ARG A 106 -1.46 4.03 8.51
C ARG A 106 -0.17 3.62 7.80
N MET A 107 -0.10 3.69 6.47
CA MET A 107 1.01 3.13 5.68
C MET A 107 2.38 3.65 6.15
N GLY A 108 2.47 4.95 6.40
CA GLY A 108 3.71 5.58 6.88
C GLY A 108 4.20 4.99 8.20
N ASP A 109 3.30 4.81 9.17
CA ASP A 109 3.62 4.24 10.48
C ASP A 109 4.11 2.79 10.33
N GLN A 110 3.45 1.98 9.49
CA GLN A 110 3.83 0.57 9.26
C GLN A 110 5.20 0.42 8.61
N VAL A 111 5.50 1.31 7.66
CA VAL A 111 6.83 1.32 7.01
C VAL A 111 7.90 1.82 7.98
N ALA A 112 7.59 2.83 8.80
CA ALA A 112 8.50 3.30 9.84
C ALA A 112 8.87 2.19 10.84
N ASP A 113 7.87 1.45 11.30
CA ASP A 113 8.07 0.31 12.21
C ASP A 113 8.91 -0.79 11.55
N ARG A 114 8.65 -1.10 10.27
CA ARG A 114 9.40 -2.12 9.54
C ARG A 114 10.86 -1.75 9.32
N LEU A 115 11.16 -0.47 9.14
CA LEU A 115 12.52 0.06 8.96
C LEU A 115 13.20 0.46 10.28
N ASP A 116 12.50 0.33 11.42
CA ASP A 116 12.97 0.75 12.75
C ASP A 116 13.35 2.24 12.79
N LEU A 117 12.56 3.10 12.13
CA LEU A 117 12.80 4.55 12.09
C LEU A 117 12.32 5.18 13.41
N LYS A 118 13.19 5.96 14.05
CA LYS A 118 12.92 6.56 15.37
C LYS A 118 12.56 8.05 15.31
N GLU A 119 13.22 8.81 14.43
CA GLU A 119 13.05 10.26 14.31
C GLU A 119 12.17 10.62 13.11
N ILE A 120 10.85 10.35 13.22
CA ILE A 120 9.87 10.75 12.19
C ILE A 120 9.63 12.27 12.29
N GLN A 121 9.75 12.97 11.15
CA GLN A 121 9.58 14.42 11.05
C GLN A 121 8.22 14.85 10.49
N GLY A 122 7.45 13.91 9.93
CA GLY A 122 6.15 14.14 9.32
C GLY A 122 5.99 13.42 7.98
N PRO A 123 4.88 13.65 7.27
CA PRO A 123 4.66 13.10 5.93
C PRO A 123 5.47 13.83 4.86
N VAL A 124 5.62 13.21 3.69
CA VAL A 124 6.17 13.86 2.48
C VAL A 124 5.18 14.90 1.95
N GLU A 125 3.90 14.55 1.90
CA GLU A 125 2.80 15.45 1.58
C GLU A 125 1.71 15.35 2.64
N LEU A 126 1.38 16.48 3.26
CA LEU A 126 0.32 16.55 4.27
C LEU A 126 -1.06 16.27 3.65
N SER A 127 -1.86 15.46 4.35
CA SER A 127 -3.26 15.25 4.00
C SER A 127 -4.06 16.56 4.07
N LYS A 128 -4.95 16.73 3.10
CA LYS A 128 -5.92 17.83 3.06
C LYS A 128 -7.22 17.51 3.81
N SER A 129 -7.34 16.29 4.34
CA SER A 129 -8.50 15.86 5.11
C SER A 129 -8.55 16.57 6.48
N HIS A 130 -9.77 16.91 6.91
CA HIS A 130 -10.03 17.45 8.25
C HIS A 130 -10.41 16.38 9.28
N ASN A 131 -10.37 15.10 8.90
CA ASN A 131 -10.61 14.00 9.81
C ASN A 131 -9.49 13.86 10.85
N GLU A 132 -9.84 13.61 12.10
CA GLU A 132 -8.87 13.47 13.20
C GLU A 132 -7.85 12.34 12.97
N LYS A 133 -8.23 11.27 12.28
CA LYS A 133 -7.33 10.15 11.92
C LYS A 133 -6.22 10.55 10.93
N ALA A 134 -6.43 11.65 10.18
CA ALA A 134 -5.46 12.21 9.25
C ALA A 134 -4.69 13.42 9.83
N PHE A 135 -5.00 13.84 11.07
CA PHE A 135 -4.36 15.02 11.64
C PHE A 135 -2.84 14.84 11.79
N GLY A 136 -2.07 15.71 11.13
CA GLY A 136 -0.61 15.63 11.08
C GLY A 136 -0.05 14.47 10.24
N LYS A 137 -0.90 13.73 9.54
CA LYS A 137 -0.54 12.62 8.65
C LYS A 137 -0.71 13.02 7.18
N GLY A 138 -0.30 12.14 6.28
CA GLY A 138 -0.38 12.34 4.84
C GLY A 138 0.31 11.22 4.09
N ILE A 139 0.66 11.48 2.84
CA ILE A 139 1.32 10.49 2.00
C ILE A 139 2.81 10.42 2.36
N GLY A 140 3.27 9.20 2.61
CA GLY A 140 4.67 8.91 2.92
C GLY A 140 5.12 9.42 4.28
N ILE A 141 6.41 9.31 4.55
CA ILE A 141 7.08 9.79 5.77
C ILE A 141 8.45 10.38 5.47
N VAL A 142 8.88 11.28 6.34
CA VAL A 142 10.23 11.84 6.37
C VAL A 142 10.85 11.48 7.71
N ALA A 143 12.07 10.94 7.69
CA ALA A 143 12.77 10.53 8.90
C ALA A 143 14.25 10.87 8.83
N LYS A 144 14.87 11.05 10.00
CA LYS A 144 16.32 11.04 10.10
C LYS A 144 16.84 9.62 10.22
N ILE A 145 18.04 9.40 9.73
CA ILE A 145 18.83 8.18 9.88
C ILE A 145 19.85 8.44 11.00
N GLU A 146 19.80 7.62 12.04
CA GLU A 146 20.63 7.83 13.25
C GLU A 146 22.13 7.70 12.98
N ASP A 147 22.53 6.72 12.16
CA ASP A 147 23.91 6.44 11.83
C ASP A 147 24.28 6.92 10.43
N GLU A 148 25.48 7.44 10.26
CA GLU A 148 26.00 7.75 8.93
C GLU A 148 26.16 6.45 8.12
N ILE A 149 25.32 6.28 7.12
CA ILE A 149 25.26 5.09 6.26
C ILE A 149 25.29 5.49 4.79
N SER A 150 25.78 4.64 3.91
CA SER A 150 25.67 4.88 2.48
C SER A 150 24.32 4.44 1.92
N VAL A 151 23.92 5.03 0.77
CA VAL A 151 22.70 4.62 0.03
C VAL A 151 22.70 3.12 -0.24
N GLY A 152 23.84 2.57 -0.68
CA GLY A 152 23.95 1.14 -0.98
C GLY A 152 23.82 0.24 0.24
N GLU A 153 24.34 0.66 1.41
CA GLU A 153 24.13 -0.05 2.67
C GLU A 153 22.69 0.05 3.14
N TYR A 154 22.07 1.22 3.01
CA TYR A 154 20.67 1.42 3.35
C TYR A 154 19.74 0.61 2.43
N ALA A 155 20.03 0.56 1.13
CA ALA A 155 19.31 -0.28 0.17
C ALA A 155 19.32 -1.77 0.57
N LYS A 156 20.45 -2.27 1.14
CA LYS A 156 20.52 -3.65 1.67
C LYS A 156 19.63 -3.80 2.92
N LYS A 157 19.62 -2.82 3.84
CA LYS A 157 18.69 -2.82 4.99
C LYS A 157 17.22 -2.88 4.53
N VAL A 158 16.85 -2.08 3.54
CA VAL A 158 15.49 -2.10 2.95
C VAL A 158 15.18 -3.47 2.37
N LYS A 159 16.09 -4.02 1.57
CA LYS A 159 15.94 -5.36 0.98
C LYS A 159 15.68 -6.44 2.04
N GLU A 160 16.43 -6.42 3.13
CA GLU A 160 16.29 -7.36 4.25
C GLU A 160 14.97 -7.15 5.01
N ALA A 161 14.66 -5.89 5.39
CA ALA A 161 13.47 -5.54 6.17
C ALA A 161 12.16 -5.96 5.49
N PHE A 162 12.11 -5.84 4.16
CA PHE A 162 10.93 -6.20 3.36
C PHE A 162 11.04 -7.57 2.69
N SER A 163 12.14 -8.32 2.92
CA SER A 163 12.39 -9.65 2.32
C SER A 163 12.32 -9.61 0.78
N LEU A 164 12.93 -8.60 0.16
CA LEU A 164 12.92 -8.42 -1.29
C LEU A 164 14.05 -9.21 -1.96
N GLU A 165 13.82 -9.67 -3.19
CA GLU A 165 14.86 -10.32 -3.99
C GLU A 165 15.90 -9.32 -4.52
N ASN A 166 15.46 -8.10 -4.83
CA ASN A 166 16.29 -7.02 -5.36
C ASN A 166 15.69 -5.65 -5.01
N VAL A 167 16.53 -4.62 -5.12
CA VAL A 167 16.18 -3.20 -5.12
C VAL A 167 17.03 -2.50 -6.16
N MET A 168 16.54 -1.43 -6.77
CA MET A 168 17.31 -0.59 -7.67
C MET A 168 17.78 0.67 -6.95
N VAL A 169 18.97 1.16 -7.29
CA VAL A 169 19.52 2.42 -6.77
C VAL A 169 19.80 3.35 -7.94
N PHE A 170 19.20 4.54 -7.90
CA PHE A 170 19.53 5.64 -8.80
C PHE A 170 20.44 6.61 -8.05
N GLY A 171 21.51 7.06 -8.70
CA GLY A 171 22.55 7.87 -8.09
C GLY A 171 23.75 7.04 -7.61
N ASN A 172 24.66 7.69 -6.86
CA ASN A 172 25.87 7.02 -6.38
C ASN A 172 25.58 6.22 -5.09
N PRO A 173 25.77 4.89 -5.07
CA PRO A 173 25.50 4.05 -3.89
C PRO A 173 26.44 4.34 -2.71
N ASP A 174 27.58 5.01 -2.93
CA ASP A 174 28.53 5.39 -1.88
C ASP A 174 28.16 6.72 -1.19
N THR A 175 27.16 7.44 -1.70
CA THR A 175 26.67 8.69 -1.10
C THR A 175 26.22 8.43 0.33
N LYS A 176 26.73 9.24 1.28
CA LYS A 176 26.29 9.21 2.67
C LYS A 176 24.96 9.93 2.83
N ILE A 177 24.10 9.36 3.65
CA ILE A 177 22.73 9.86 3.88
C ILE A 177 22.48 10.02 5.38
N ALA A 178 21.74 11.06 5.73
CA ALA A 178 21.29 11.36 7.08
C ALA A 178 19.77 11.56 7.16
N LYS A 179 19.11 11.78 6.02
CA LYS A 179 17.67 12.03 5.95
C LYS A 179 17.03 11.27 4.81
N LEU A 180 15.93 10.59 5.12
CA LEU A 180 15.16 9.74 4.24
C LEU A 180 13.76 10.30 4.03
N SER A 181 13.27 10.30 2.79
CA SER A 181 11.85 10.35 2.47
C SER A 181 11.39 8.98 1.97
N VAL A 182 10.22 8.53 2.39
CA VAL A 182 9.63 7.27 1.94
C VAL A 182 8.21 7.51 1.45
N VAL A 183 7.91 7.05 0.24
CA VAL A 183 6.56 6.96 -0.30
C VAL A 183 6.37 5.54 -0.81
N PRO A 184 5.66 4.67 -0.10
CA PRO A 184 5.33 3.34 -0.58
C PRO A 184 4.50 3.40 -1.86
N GLY A 185 4.53 2.33 -2.66
CA GLY A 185 3.85 2.29 -3.94
C GLY A 185 4.57 3.06 -5.03
N SER A 186 3.84 3.75 -5.88
CA SER A 186 4.38 4.50 -7.02
C SER A 186 4.66 5.97 -6.65
N GLY A 187 5.88 6.25 -6.20
CA GLY A 187 6.29 7.61 -5.81
C GLY A 187 6.89 8.47 -6.93
N ARG A 188 6.86 8.01 -8.18
CA ARG A 188 7.47 8.74 -9.30
C ARG A 188 7.02 10.19 -9.46
N SER A 189 5.77 10.49 -9.12
CA SER A 189 5.21 11.85 -9.19
C SER A 189 5.57 12.72 -7.99
N MET A 190 6.20 12.17 -6.95
CA MET A 190 6.49 12.84 -5.68
C MET A 190 7.99 13.10 -5.44
N ILE A 191 8.82 12.96 -6.48
CA ILE A 191 10.28 13.19 -6.39
C ILE A 191 10.58 14.64 -5.95
N SER A 192 9.87 15.61 -6.51
CA SER A 192 10.06 17.02 -6.16
C SER A 192 9.64 17.31 -4.72
N GLU A 193 8.53 16.76 -4.27
CA GLU A 193 8.04 16.85 -2.91
C GLU A 193 9.03 16.20 -1.93
N ALA A 194 9.48 14.98 -2.23
CA ALA A 194 10.50 14.29 -1.45
C ALA A 194 11.79 15.12 -1.34
N LYS A 195 12.26 15.71 -2.45
CA LYS A 195 13.43 16.59 -2.43
C LYS A 195 13.21 17.85 -1.61
N SER A 196 12.02 18.44 -1.66
CA SER A 196 11.68 19.66 -0.91
C SER A 196 11.72 19.46 0.62
N THR A 197 11.60 18.22 1.09
CA THR A 197 11.76 17.89 2.52
C THR A 197 13.20 17.99 3.00
N GLY A 198 14.17 18.14 2.08
CA GLY A 198 15.60 18.09 2.38
C GLY A 198 16.15 16.68 2.56
N ALA A 199 15.47 15.65 2.05
CA ALA A 199 15.97 14.28 2.08
C ALA A 199 17.16 14.09 1.14
N ASP A 200 18.12 13.26 1.59
CA ASP A 200 19.28 12.84 0.81
C ASP A 200 18.94 11.67 -0.11
N VAL A 201 17.99 10.85 0.32
CA VAL A 201 17.52 9.65 -0.39
C VAL A 201 16.00 9.54 -0.35
N PHE A 202 15.43 9.09 -1.47
CA PHE A 202 14.01 8.80 -1.61
C PHE A 202 13.79 7.29 -1.78
N LEU A 203 13.06 6.67 -0.87
CA LEU A 203 12.66 5.27 -0.92
C LEU A 203 11.24 5.15 -1.45
N THR A 204 11.04 4.42 -2.54
CA THR A 204 9.73 4.29 -3.19
C THR A 204 9.69 3.06 -4.14
N GLY A 205 8.74 3.02 -5.06
CA GLY A 205 8.64 2.06 -6.16
C GLY A 205 8.23 2.72 -7.48
N ASP A 206 8.29 1.94 -8.55
CA ASP A 206 7.85 2.32 -9.91
C ASP A 206 8.60 3.52 -10.51
N ILE A 207 9.89 3.62 -10.27
CA ILE A 207 10.73 4.69 -10.84
C ILE A 207 11.17 4.31 -12.26
N GLY A 208 10.76 5.11 -13.22
CA GLY A 208 11.19 4.98 -14.62
C GLY A 208 12.55 5.62 -14.85
N HIS A 209 13.08 5.40 -16.09
CA HIS A 209 14.40 5.89 -16.48
C HIS A 209 14.54 7.42 -16.34
N HIS A 210 13.54 8.16 -16.81
CA HIS A 210 13.60 9.63 -16.80
C HIS A 210 13.43 10.20 -15.39
N GLU A 211 12.49 9.67 -14.62
CA GLU A 211 12.30 10.06 -13.21
C GLU A 211 13.56 9.80 -12.37
N GLY A 212 14.25 8.68 -12.64
CA GLY A 212 15.52 8.38 -11.98
C GLY A 212 16.64 9.35 -12.36
N LEU A 213 16.73 9.75 -13.65
CA LEU A 213 17.68 10.78 -14.11
C LEU A 213 17.39 12.12 -13.44
N ASP A 214 16.12 12.56 -13.46
CA ASP A 214 15.71 13.82 -12.88
C ASP A 214 16.03 13.90 -11.38
N ALA A 215 15.78 12.83 -10.64
CA ALA A 215 16.14 12.75 -9.23
C ALA A 215 17.65 12.91 -8.99
N VAL A 216 18.47 12.23 -9.79
CA VAL A 216 19.94 12.33 -9.72
C VAL A 216 20.43 13.74 -10.07
N ASP A 217 19.87 14.35 -11.11
CA ASP A 217 20.23 15.72 -11.52
C ASP A 217 19.81 16.75 -10.45
N MET A 218 18.74 16.49 -9.69
CA MET A 218 18.34 17.27 -8.51
C MET A 218 19.24 17.02 -7.28
N GLY A 219 20.22 16.13 -7.39
CA GLY A 219 21.12 15.77 -6.29
C GLY A 219 20.46 14.93 -5.20
N MET A 220 19.55 14.04 -5.56
CA MET A 220 18.89 13.10 -4.66
C MET A 220 19.06 11.66 -5.17
N CYS A 221 19.50 10.75 -4.29
CA CYS A 221 19.50 9.35 -4.62
C CYS A 221 18.10 8.76 -4.46
N VAL A 222 17.78 7.70 -5.24
CA VAL A 222 16.52 6.97 -5.08
C VAL A 222 16.81 5.49 -4.87
N ILE A 223 16.09 4.88 -3.93
CA ILE A 223 16.01 3.43 -3.75
C ILE A 223 14.62 3.02 -4.21
N ASP A 224 14.56 2.30 -5.33
CA ASP A 224 13.31 1.68 -5.80
C ASP A 224 13.24 0.25 -5.27
N ALA A 225 12.35 0.04 -4.32
CA ALA A 225 12.08 -1.25 -3.67
C ALA A 225 10.91 -2.01 -4.32
N GLY A 226 10.40 -1.49 -5.44
CA GLY A 226 9.21 -1.97 -6.12
C GLY A 226 7.92 -1.59 -5.38
N HIS A 227 6.87 -1.40 -6.13
CA HIS A 227 5.54 -1.03 -5.63
C HIS A 227 5.04 -2.01 -4.56
N TYR A 228 4.90 -3.28 -4.93
CA TYR A 228 4.50 -4.34 -4.00
C TYR A 228 5.44 -4.44 -2.79
N GLY A 229 6.73 -4.17 -3.00
CA GLY A 229 7.77 -4.37 -2.00
C GLY A 229 7.51 -3.63 -0.69
N LEU A 230 7.14 -2.37 -0.77
CA LEU A 230 6.88 -1.54 0.40
C LEU A 230 5.45 -1.68 0.92
N GLU A 231 4.47 -1.76 0.04
CA GLU A 231 3.05 -1.79 0.41
C GLU A 231 2.58 -3.13 1.02
N GLN A 232 3.36 -4.21 0.89
CA GLN A 232 3.00 -5.51 1.48
C GLN A 232 2.76 -5.46 3.00
N VAL A 233 3.21 -4.41 3.69
CA VAL A 233 2.94 -4.18 5.12
C VAL A 233 1.44 -4.08 5.41
N PHE A 234 0.64 -3.58 4.46
CA PHE A 234 -0.81 -3.54 4.52
C PHE A 234 -1.41 -4.90 4.90
N ILE A 235 -0.89 -5.98 4.29
CA ILE A 235 -1.46 -7.32 4.46
C ILE A 235 -1.34 -7.78 5.91
N ASP A 236 -0.17 -7.60 6.52
CA ASP A 236 0.08 -8.03 7.90
C ASP A 236 -0.64 -7.10 8.89
N ASP A 237 -0.58 -5.77 8.70
CA ASP A 237 -1.25 -4.79 9.56
C ASP A 237 -2.76 -5.01 9.59
N MET A 238 -3.42 -5.11 8.43
CA MET A 238 -4.87 -5.25 8.38
C MET A 238 -5.35 -6.62 8.90
N LYS A 239 -4.57 -7.68 8.67
CA LYS A 239 -4.83 -8.99 9.29
C LYS A 239 -4.83 -8.87 10.81
N ASP A 240 -3.80 -8.25 11.37
CA ASP A 240 -3.63 -8.16 12.82
C ASP A 240 -4.65 -7.19 13.44
N LEU A 241 -4.97 -6.09 12.77
CA LEU A 241 -6.02 -5.15 13.18
C LEU A 241 -7.40 -5.83 13.29
N ILE A 242 -7.79 -6.58 12.24
CA ILE A 242 -9.08 -7.29 12.22
C ILE A 242 -9.11 -8.36 13.30
N ARG A 243 -8.05 -9.16 13.47
CA ARG A 243 -7.99 -10.23 14.49
C ARG A 243 -8.01 -9.68 15.91
N THR A 244 -7.38 -8.53 16.13
CA THR A 244 -7.36 -7.90 17.45
C THR A 244 -8.76 -7.43 17.86
N HIS A 245 -9.53 -6.90 16.91
CA HIS A 245 -10.89 -6.41 17.18
C HIS A 245 -11.94 -7.53 17.16
N PHE A 246 -11.80 -8.48 16.25
CA PHE A 246 -12.73 -9.59 16.05
C PHE A 246 -12.00 -10.94 16.24
N SER A 247 -11.81 -11.35 17.50
CA SER A 247 -11.01 -12.54 17.86
C SER A 247 -11.47 -13.84 17.19
N ASP A 248 -12.77 -13.98 16.90
CA ASP A 248 -13.37 -15.17 16.29
C ASP A 248 -13.36 -15.12 14.75
N MET A 249 -12.90 -14.01 14.15
CA MET A 249 -12.85 -13.87 12.70
C MET A 249 -11.74 -14.73 12.09
N ASN A 250 -12.08 -15.55 11.11
CA ASN A 250 -11.07 -16.25 10.32
C ASN A 250 -10.47 -15.29 9.28
N VAL A 251 -9.26 -14.81 9.55
CA VAL A 251 -8.53 -13.92 8.63
C VAL A 251 -7.37 -14.68 8.02
N ILE A 252 -7.41 -14.81 6.71
CA ILE A 252 -6.35 -15.41 5.89
C ILE A 252 -5.70 -14.34 5.00
N THR A 253 -4.50 -14.60 4.53
CA THR A 253 -3.74 -13.70 3.66
C THR A 253 -3.25 -14.41 2.42
N TYR A 254 -3.04 -13.64 1.35
CA TYR A 254 -2.35 -14.11 0.16
C TYR A 254 -1.34 -13.06 -0.30
N LYS A 255 -0.07 -13.45 -0.41
CA LYS A 255 1.04 -12.59 -0.85
C LYS A 255 1.43 -12.99 -2.28
N ALA A 256 0.91 -12.27 -3.26
CA ALA A 256 1.15 -12.57 -4.68
C ALA A 256 2.60 -12.28 -5.14
N GLY A 257 3.26 -11.35 -4.47
CA GLY A 257 4.58 -10.86 -4.89
C GLY A 257 4.51 -9.86 -6.04
N SER A 258 5.68 -9.45 -6.52
CA SER A 258 5.79 -8.53 -7.67
C SER A 258 5.32 -9.21 -8.97
N PRO A 259 4.74 -8.45 -9.93
CA PRO A 259 4.27 -8.98 -11.20
C PRO A 259 5.41 -9.32 -12.18
N TYR A 260 6.65 -9.05 -11.80
CA TYR A 260 7.86 -9.32 -12.61
C TYR A 260 8.90 -10.11 -11.81
N LYS A 261 9.82 -10.71 -12.52
CA LYS A 261 11.00 -11.37 -11.95
C LYS A 261 12.25 -10.79 -12.56
N VAL A 262 13.28 -10.59 -11.74
CA VAL A 262 14.63 -10.25 -12.22
C VAL A 262 15.35 -11.56 -12.50
N VAL A 263 15.90 -11.68 -13.72
CA VAL A 263 16.59 -12.86 -14.24
C VAL A 263 18.04 -12.54 -14.57
#